data_8830fe294d053e48bd2fb89a50e385b0
#
_entry.id   8830fe294d053e48bd2fb89a50e385b0
#
_cell.length_a   1.000
_cell.length_b   1.000
_cell.length_c   1.000
_cell.angle_alpha   90.00
_cell.angle_beta   90.00
_cell.angle_gamma   90.00
#
_symmetry.space_group_name_H-M   'P 1'
#
loop_
_entity.id
_entity.type
_entity.pdbx_description
1 polymer ?
#
loop_
_entity_poly.entity_id
_entity_poly.type
_entity_poly.pdbx_seq_one_letter_code
_entity_poly.pdbx_strand_id
1 'polypeptide(L)'
;MRRYLPIFVSLLIVSISALILFNIKHSRVNASTTVNDLGEFEKKLTCGRQPLFLTKLRIPQPIAVDLSQQQYRGVAFLFGPNLSQSVHPKSWKRFDHFSSYILDPKGNMYLTPMPYITIEPKTFGFQKSIYKLNSNSGKLSVWMTIDEVTAGTNNPFGLISLDYDCDDNTLWVSAIDKSDYTTSRGIIYHIDVATKKILQKVDGFDALSVKLLKSKKGKYLLVGSARDNRLYAYDIKNSKLSSSPKEIFELTNSVERIRKIDIMGKNLLRLETIPFSYSLIAETGEEQNIRENYNIQWNSSKIKWEILKSK
;
A
#
# COMPACT_ATOMS: atom_id res chain seq x y z
N MET A 1 2.49 64.95 -22.18
CA MET A 1 2.81 64.03 -21.06
C MET A 1 1.87 62.82 -20.87
N ARG A 2 0.86 62.55 -21.73
CA ARG A 2 -0.11 61.44 -21.54
C ARG A 2 0.17 60.12 -22.29
N ARG A 3 1.24 60.04 -23.11
CA ARG A 3 1.51 58.85 -23.93
C ARG A 3 2.50 57.83 -23.35
N TYR A 4 3.20 58.14 -22.25
CA TYR A 4 4.20 57.24 -21.66
C TYR A 4 3.70 56.46 -20.45
N LEU A 5 2.52 56.80 -19.89
CA LEU A 5 1.96 56.17 -18.72
C LEU A 5 1.63 54.66 -18.95
N PRO A 6 1.02 54.25 -20.09
CA PRO A 6 0.72 52.83 -20.32
C PRO A 6 1.98 51.97 -20.51
N ILE A 7 3.06 52.51 -21.01
CA ILE A 7 4.32 51.76 -21.21
C ILE A 7 4.99 51.48 -19.85
N PHE A 8 4.99 52.43 -18.93
CA PHE A 8 5.53 52.24 -17.58
C PHE A 8 4.75 51.24 -16.76
N VAL A 9 3.41 51.23 -16.84
CA VAL A 9 2.56 50.28 -16.15
C VAL A 9 2.75 48.86 -16.69
N SER A 10 2.87 48.70 -18.02
CA SER A 10 3.17 47.39 -18.64
C SER A 10 4.53 46.82 -18.26
N LEU A 11 5.57 47.65 -18.19
CA LEU A 11 6.91 47.25 -17.76
C LEU A 11 6.93 46.84 -16.26
N LEU A 12 6.16 47.54 -15.41
CA LEU A 12 6.07 47.23 -13.99
C LEU A 12 5.34 45.88 -13.76
N ILE A 13 4.29 45.61 -14.51
CA ILE A 13 3.55 44.33 -14.42
C ILE A 13 4.42 43.17 -14.89
N VAL A 14 5.18 43.32 -15.96
CA VAL A 14 6.10 42.27 -16.45
C VAL A 14 7.22 41.99 -15.45
N SER A 15 7.77 43.03 -14.81
CA SER A 15 8.83 42.85 -13.80
C SER A 15 8.30 42.17 -12.52
N ILE A 16 7.07 42.48 -12.07
CA ILE A 16 6.45 41.84 -10.92
C ILE A 16 6.12 40.38 -11.25
N SER A 17 5.60 40.09 -12.43
CA SER A 17 5.32 38.70 -12.87
C SER A 17 6.61 37.88 -12.98
N ALA A 18 7.70 38.43 -13.46
CA ALA A 18 8.99 37.76 -13.50
C ALA A 18 9.58 37.51 -12.11
N LEU A 19 9.39 38.42 -11.15
CA LEU A 19 9.81 38.21 -9.75
C LEU A 19 8.97 37.12 -9.06
N ILE A 20 7.66 37.04 -9.33
CA ILE A 20 6.81 36.02 -8.80
C ILE A 20 7.17 34.63 -9.36
N LEU A 21 7.41 34.55 -10.68
CA LEU A 21 7.83 33.30 -11.32
C LEU A 21 9.23 32.85 -10.88
N PHE A 22 10.14 33.81 -10.60
CA PHE A 22 11.47 33.49 -10.07
C PHE A 22 11.43 32.98 -8.63
N ASN A 23 10.56 33.54 -7.79
CA ASN A 23 10.34 33.05 -6.42
C ASN A 23 9.64 31.69 -6.37
N ILE A 24 8.74 31.38 -7.32
CA ILE A 24 8.10 30.05 -7.41
C ILE A 24 9.15 28.99 -7.81
N LYS A 25 10.12 29.31 -8.64
CA LYS A 25 11.20 28.38 -9.03
C LYS A 25 12.26 28.14 -7.94
N HIS A 26 12.32 28.95 -6.89
CA HIS A 26 13.35 28.87 -5.84
C HIS A 26 12.83 28.45 -4.45
N SER A 27 11.56 28.12 -4.31
CA SER A 27 11.09 27.37 -3.16
C SER A 27 11.52 25.90 -3.30
N ARG A 28 12.84 25.66 -3.32
CA ARG A 28 13.37 24.39 -2.81
C ARG A 28 13.05 24.40 -1.32
N VAL A 29 11.94 23.82 -0.96
CA VAL A 29 11.69 23.39 0.41
C VAL A 29 12.90 22.52 0.75
N ASN A 30 13.79 23.04 1.59
CA ASN A 30 14.75 22.23 2.30
C ASN A 30 13.91 21.28 3.16
N ALA A 31 13.62 20.09 2.60
CA ALA A 31 13.05 19.01 3.38
C ALA A 31 14.05 18.77 4.51
N SER A 32 13.68 19.13 5.70
CA SER A 32 14.35 18.69 6.91
C SER A 32 14.25 17.17 6.89
N THR A 33 15.28 16.51 6.35
CA THR A 33 15.40 15.06 6.40
C THR A 33 15.63 14.67 7.84
N THR A 34 14.56 14.45 8.58
CA THR A 34 14.63 13.73 9.84
C THR A 34 15.07 12.31 9.48
N VAL A 35 16.35 12.08 9.65
CA VAL A 35 16.99 10.81 9.33
C VAL A 35 16.49 9.76 10.31
N ASN A 36 15.50 8.99 9.91
CA ASN A 36 14.97 7.88 10.70
C ASN A 36 15.67 6.58 10.30
N ASP A 37 16.81 6.34 10.97
CA ASP A 37 17.52 5.09 10.87
C ASP A 37 16.73 3.97 11.57
N LEU A 38 16.19 3.06 10.79
CA LEU A 38 15.45 1.88 11.28
C LEU A 38 16.37 0.79 11.85
N GLY A 39 17.70 0.95 11.77
CA GLY A 39 18.67 -0.08 12.09
C GLY A 39 18.86 -1.09 10.96
N GLU A 40 19.84 -1.96 11.11
CA GLU A 40 20.09 -3.01 10.11
C GLU A 40 18.97 -4.04 10.12
N PHE A 41 18.52 -4.40 8.94
CA PHE A 41 17.56 -5.47 8.69
C PHE A 41 17.96 -6.30 7.48
N GLU A 42 17.41 -7.49 7.40
CA GLU A 42 17.63 -8.43 6.29
C GLU A 42 16.28 -9.00 5.85
N LYS A 43 16.26 -9.51 4.62
CA LYS A 43 15.13 -10.30 4.17
C LYS A 43 15.05 -11.56 5.02
N LYS A 44 14.09 -11.60 5.93
CA LYS A 44 13.77 -12.85 6.64
C LYS A 44 12.86 -13.70 5.76
N LEU A 45 13.04 -15.00 5.83
CA LEU A 45 12.04 -15.93 5.33
C LEU A 45 10.72 -15.58 6.01
N THR A 46 9.71 -15.28 5.22
CA THR A 46 8.35 -15.09 5.74
C THR A 46 7.93 -16.38 6.43
N CYS A 47 7.23 -16.30 7.54
CA CYS A 47 6.69 -17.50 8.19
C CYS A 47 5.53 -18.12 7.40
N GLY A 48 5.02 -17.41 6.41
CA GLY A 48 3.96 -17.88 5.54
C GLY A 48 4.38 -19.10 4.74
N ARG A 49 3.51 -20.09 4.70
CA ARG A 49 3.71 -21.31 3.93
C ARG A 49 2.72 -21.36 2.78
N GLN A 50 3.08 -22.10 1.75
CA GLN A 50 2.19 -22.35 0.64
C GLN A 50 0.95 -23.14 1.10
N PRO A 51 -0.26 -22.86 0.56
CA PRO A 51 -1.47 -23.61 0.87
C PRO A 51 -1.35 -25.09 0.55
N LEU A 52 -1.68 -25.95 1.51
CA LEU A 52 -1.52 -27.40 1.40
C LEU A 52 -2.39 -28.02 0.29
N PHE A 53 -3.54 -27.42 -0.05
CA PHE A 53 -4.37 -27.93 -1.14
C PHE A 53 -3.64 -27.88 -2.50
N LEU A 54 -2.73 -26.95 -2.73
CA LEU A 54 -1.91 -26.88 -3.95
C LEU A 54 -0.95 -28.07 -4.04
N THR A 55 -0.36 -28.46 -2.91
CA THR A 55 0.47 -29.66 -2.82
C THR A 55 -0.34 -30.92 -3.10
N LYS A 56 -1.57 -31.01 -2.53
CA LYS A 56 -2.50 -32.12 -2.79
C LYS A 56 -2.89 -32.22 -4.26
N LEU A 57 -3.01 -31.10 -4.95
CA LEU A 57 -3.25 -31.03 -6.40
C LEU A 57 -1.98 -31.30 -7.22
N ARG A 58 -0.83 -31.55 -6.58
CA ARG A 58 0.48 -31.80 -7.23
C ARG A 58 0.88 -30.65 -8.15
N ILE A 59 0.57 -29.42 -7.79
CA ILE A 59 0.93 -28.24 -8.56
C ILE A 59 2.45 -28.03 -8.48
N PRO A 60 3.16 -27.98 -9.63
CA PRO A 60 4.61 -27.80 -9.65
C PRO A 60 5.03 -26.38 -9.25
N GLN A 61 6.21 -26.26 -8.70
CA GLN A 61 6.86 -24.98 -8.43
C GLN A 61 7.55 -24.43 -9.68
N PRO A 62 7.71 -23.11 -9.85
CA PRO A 62 7.23 -22.05 -8.95
C PRO A 62 5.72 -21.78 -9.10
N ILE A 63 5.10 -21.25 -8.03
CA ILE A 63 3.70 -20.82 -8.04
C ILE A 63 3.66 -19.31 -7.76
N ALA A 64 2.98 -18.57 -8.61
CA ALA A 64 2.68 -17.16 -8.40
C ALA A 64 1.21 -16.96 -7.98
N VAL A 65 0.96 -15.96 -7.16
CA VAL A 65 -0.41 -15.53 -6.82
C VAL A 65 -0.77 -14.37 -7.74
N ASP A 66 -1.86 -14.49 -8.45
CA ASP A 66 -2.39 -13.45 -9.31
C ASP A 66 -3.60 -12.78 -8.66
N LEU A 67 -3.48 -11.47 -8.45
CA LEU A 67 -4.54 -10.55 -8.05
C LEU A 67 -4.70 -9.43 -9.10
N SER A 68 -4.11 -9.58 -10.30
CA SER A 68 -4.06 -8.53 -11.32
C SER A 68 -5.41 -8.16 -11.90
N GLN A 69 -6.40 -9.07 -11.76
CA GLN A 69 -7.75 -8.90 -12.28
C GLN A 69 -7.85 -8.84 -13.81
N GLN A 70 -6.77 -9.18 -14.50
CA GLN A 70 -6.75 -9.19 -15.98
C GLN A 70 -7.46 -10.41 -16.57
N GLN A 71 -7.20 -11.60 -16.00
CA GLN A 71 -7.78 -12.85 -16.47
C GLN A 71 -8.77 -13.48 -15.48
N TYR A 72 -8.55 -13.27 -14.17
CA TYR A 72 -9.29 -13.93 -13.11
C TYR A 72 -9.90 -12.91 -12.16
N ARG A 73 -11.19 -13.05 -11.91
CA ARG A 73 -11.86 -12.29 -10.85
C ARG A 73 -11.54 -12.93 -9.51
N GLY A 74 -11.05 -12.14 -8.56
CA GLY A 74 -10.64 -12.61 -7.24
C GLY A 74 -9.17 -13.02 -7.20
N VAL A 75 -8.86 -14.26 -6.87
CA VAL A 75 -7.50 -14.78 -6.74
C VAL A 75 -7.28 -15.99 -7.65
N ALA A 76 -6.11 -16.09 -8.27
CA ALA A 76 -5.65 -17.28 -8.97
C ALA A 76 -4.23 -17.65 -8.56
N PHE A 77 -3.90 -18.94 -8.70
CA PHE A 77 -2.51 -19.41 -8.57
C PHE A 77 -2.04 -19.82 -9.96
N LEU A 78 -0.97 -19.16 -10.41
CA LEU A 78 -0.36 -19.41 -11.72
C LEU A 78 0.86 -20.31 -11.55
N PHE A 79 1.08 -21.24 -12.45
CA PHE A 79 2.16 -22.21 -12.41
C PHE A 79 2.52 -22.75 -13.81
N GLY A 80 3.51 -23.64 -13.87
CA GLY A 80 3.99 -24.23 -15.12
C GLY A 80 4.90 -23.29 -15.92
N PRO A 81 5.28 -23.71 -17.15
CA PRO A 81 6.13 -22.90 -18.01
C PRO A 81 5.50 -21.53 -18.30
N ASN A 82 6.26 -20.45 -18.03
CA ASN A 82 5.81 -19.07 -18.20
C ASN A 82 4.51 -18.74 -17.45
N LEU A 83 4.20 -19.45 -16.35
CA LEU A 83 2.96 -19.28 -15.57
C LEU A 83 1.67 -19.42 -16.40
N SER A 84 1.69 -20.29 -17.42
CA SER A 84 0.61 -20.46 -18.40
C SER A 84 -0.57 -21.29 -17.87
N GLN A 85 -0.43 -21.96 -16.75
CA GLN A 85 -1.46 -22.76 -16.10
C GLN A 85 -1.99 -22.08 -14.85
N SER A 86 -3.24 -22.37 -14.46
CA SER A 86 -3.84 -21.75 -13.29
C SER A 86 -4.74 -22.69 -12.48
N VAL A 87 -4.80 -22.40 -11.17
CA VAL A 87 -5.85 -22.89 -10.28
C VAL A 87 -6.76 -21.72 -9.94
N HIS A 88 -7.99 -21.76 -10.45
CA HIS A 88 -9.02 -20.75 -10.18
C HIS A 88 -10.42 -21.43 -10.15
N PRO A 89 -10.80 -22.08 -9.02
CA PRO A 89 -12.08 -22.74 -8.90
C PRO A 89 -13.27 -21.80 -9.14
N LYS A 90 -14.33 -22.30 -9.76
CA LYS A 90 -15.56 -21.51 -10.02
C LYS A 90 -16.14 -20.88 -8.75
N SER A 91 -16.00 -21.55 -7.60
CA SER A 91 -16.47 -21.05 -6.29
C SER A 91 -15.77 -19.75 -5.83
N TRP A 92 -14.59 -19.45 -6.34
CA TRP A 92 -13.87 -18.21 -6.01
C TRP A 92 -14.38 -17.01 -6.81
N LYS A 93 -14.99 -17.24 -7.99
CA LYS A 93 -15.53 -16.17 -8.86
C LYS A 93 -16.65 -15.34 -8.21
N ARG A 94 -17.30 -15.89 -7.16
CA ARG A 94 -18.34 -15.17 -6.40
C ARG A 94 -17.78 -14.05 -5.53
N PHE A 95 -16.49 -14.09 -5.21
CA PHE A 95 -15.81 -13.03 -4.49
C PHE A 95 -15.29 -12.01 -5.50
N ASP A 96 -15.35 -10.74 -5.10
CA ASP A 96 -14.92 -9.63 -5.96
C ASP A 96 -13.39 -9.58 -6.06
N HIS A 97 -12.81 -8.45 -6.37
CA HIS A 97 -11.40 -8.28 -6.57
C HIS A 97 -10.66 -8.09 -5.24
N PHE A 98 -9.41 -8.56 -5.19
CA PHE A 98 -8.56 -8.44 -4.01
C PHE A 98 -7.40 -7.47 -4.26
N SER A 99 -7.03 -6.79 -3.21
CA SER A 99 -6.03 -5.74 -3.18
C SER A 99 -4.66 -6.25 -2.74
N SER A 100 -4.66 -7.06 -1.68
CA SER A 100 -3.46 -7.55 -1.03
C SER A 100 -3.69 -8.93 -0.42
N TYR A 101 -2.63 -9.69 -0.22
CA TYR A 101 -2.68 -10.97 0.47
C TYR A 101 -1.45 -11.21 1.33
N ILE A 102 -1.61 -12.09 2.33
CA ILE A 102 -0.52 -12.63 3.14
C ILE A 102 -0.81 -14.08 3.51
N LEU A 103 0.25 -14.86 3.69
CA LEU A 103 0.19 -16.25 4.11
C LEU A 103 0.57 -16.39 5.58
N ASP A 104 -0.15 -17.23 6.33
CA ASP A 104 0.22 -17.63 7.69
C ASP A 104 1.11 -18.88 7.72
N PRO A 105 1.70 -19.26 8.89
CA PRO A 105 2.50 -20.48 9.03
C PRO A 105 1.76 -21.79 8.76
N LYS A 106 0.43 -21.76 8.78
CA LYS A 106 -0.42 -22.92 8.45
C LYS A 106 -0.78 -22.99 6.96
N GLY A 107 -0.31 -21.99 6.17
CA GLY A 107 -0.58 -21.87 4.74
C GLY A 107 -1.98 -21.33 4.43
N ASN A 108 -2.71 -20.77 5.39
CA ASN A 108 -3.91 -20.02 5.05
C ASN A 108 -3.50 -18.68 4.43
N MET A 109 -4.29 -18.22 3.46
CA MET A 109 -4.10 -16.92 2.84
C MET A 109 -5.19 -15.96 3.33
N TYR A 110 -4.79 -14.80 3.85
CA TYR A 110 -5.70 -13.71 4.19
C TYR A 110 -5.63 -12.66 3.08
N LEU A 111 -6.78 -12.08 2.72
CA LEU A 111 -6.90 -11.14 1.62
C LEU A 111 -7.76 -9.95 2.04
N THR A 112 -7.39 -8.77 1.55
CA THR A 112 -8.21 -7.56 1.60
C THR A 112 -8.88 -7.32 0.25
N PRO A 113 -10.08 -6.72 0.24
CA PRO A 113 -10.80 -6.43 -1.00
C PRO A 113 -10.17 -5.29 -1.79
N MET A 114 -10.57 -5.19 -3.05
CA MET A 114 -10.30 -4.04 -3.93
C MET A 114 -11.62 -3.63 -4.58
N PRO A 115 -11.99 -2.35 -4.57
CA PRO A 115 -13.16 -1.91 -5.31
C PRO A 115 -12.95 -2.12 -6.81
N TYR A 116 -13.95 -2.65 -7.47
CA TYR A 116 -13.94 -2.79 -8.93
C TYR A 116 -14.76 -1.68 -9.57
N ILE A 117 -14.18 -1.00 -10.55
CA ILE A 117 -14.85 0.06 -11.28
C ILE A 117 -15.84 -0.56 -12.25
N THR A 118 -17.11 -0.21 -12.13
CA THR A 118 -18.17 -0.62 -13.07
C THR A 118 -19.24 0.47 -13.13
N ILE A 119 -19.93 0.52 -14.25
CA ILE A 119 -21.09 1.39 -14.44
C ILE A 119 -22.35 0.89 -13.73
N GLU A 120 -22.36 -0.36 -13.26
CA GLU A 120 -23.49 -0.93 -12.53
C GLU A 120 -23.52 -0.46 -11.08
N PRO A 121 -24.71 -0.23 -10.49
CA PRO A 121 -24.83 0.08 -9.07
C PRO A 121 -24.20 -1.00 -8.21
N LYS A 122 -23.29 -0.63 -7.30
CA LYS A 122 -22.59 -1.58 -6.43
C LYS A 122 -22.98 -1.43 -4.97
N THR A 123 -22.98 -2.57 -4.30
CA THR A 123 -22.92 -2.62 -2.85
C THR A 123 -21.47 -2.67 -2.40
N PHE A 124 -21.07 -1.78 -1.51
CA PHE A 124 -19.71 -1.73 -0.98
C PHE A 124 -19.50 -2.67 0.22
N GLY A 125 -20.46 -3.54 0.51
CA GLY A 125 -20.39 -4.49 1.64
C GLY A 125 -19.19 -5.43 1.60
N PHE A 126 -18.66 -5.68 0.41
CA PHE A 126 -17.43 -6.48 0.22
C PHE A 126 -16.20 -5.80 0.81
N GLN A 127 -16.15 -4.47 0.83
CA GLN A 127 -14.98 -3.68 1.20
C GLN A 127 -14.66 -3.68 2.71
N LYS A 128 -15.59 -4.11 3.55
CA LYS A 128 -15.44 -4.15 5.01
C LYS A 128 -14.99 -5.50 5.57
N SER A 129 -14.69 -6.47 4.71
CA SER A 129 -14.36 -7.84 5.14
C SER A 129 -12.93 -8.24 4.80
N ILE A 130 -12.31 -8.98 5.71
CA ILE A 130 -11.10 -9.74 5.46
C ILE A 130 -11.52 -11.14 5.02
N TYR A 131 -10.90 -11.63 3.95
CA TYR A 131 -11.20 -12.95 3.39
C TYR A 131 -10.11 -13.94 3.76
N LYS A 132 -10.47 -15.23 3.81
CA LYS A 132 -9.53 -16.30 4.08
C LYS A 132 -9.70 -17.43 3.08
N LEU A 133 -8.59 -17.82 2.47
CA LEU A 133 -8.45 -19.06 1.74
C LEU A 133 -7.87 -20.12 2.68
N ASN A 134 -8.64 -21.16 2.96
CA ASN A 134 -8.23 -22.22 3.86
C ASN A 134 -7.15 -23.10 3.21
N SER A 135 -6.04 -23.30 3.90
CA SER A 135 -4.89 -24.06 3.42
C SER A 135 -5.22 -25.49 3.01
N ASN A 136 -6.06 -26.19 3.77
CA ASN A 136 -6.33 -27.60 3.53
C ASN A 136 -7.36 -27.86 2.44
N SER A 137 -8.43 -27.05 2.43
CA SER A 137 -9.61 -27.28 1.58
C SER A 137 -9.63 -26.39 0.32
N GLY A 138 -8.82 -25.33 0.25
CA GLY A 138 -8.92 -24.33 -0.79
C GLY A 138 -10.23 -23.52 -0.76
N LYS A 139 -11.02 -23.59 0.32
CA LYS A 139 -12.25 -22.83 0.48
C LYS A 139 -11.95 -21.37 0.74
N LEU A 140 -12.40 -20.49 -0.13
CA LEU A 140 -12.38 -19.05 0.06
C LEU A 140 -13.68 -18.60 0.74
N SER A 141 -13.58 -17.79 1.81
CA SER A 141 -14.73 -17.32 2.59
C SER A 141 -14.39 -16.02 3.31
N VAL A 142 -15.43 -15.30 3.76
CA VAL A 142 -15.26 -14.20 4.71
C VAL A 142 -14.65 -14.78 6.00
N TRP A 143 -13.57 -14.18 6.47
CA TRP A 143 -12.94 -14.54 7.73
C TRP A 143 -13.40 -13.64 8.88
N MET A 144 -13.46 -12.33 8.62
CA MET A 144 -13.89 -11.31 9.60
C MET A 144 -14.49 -10.12 8.85
N THR A 145 -15.55 -9.53 9.41
CA THR A 145 -16.13 -8.27 8.94
C THR A 145 -15.89 -7.20 10.01
N ILE A 146 -15.49 -5.99 9.58
CA ILE A 146 -15.31 -4.83 10.44
C ILE A 146 -16.43 -3.85 10.11
N ASP A 147 -17.49 -3.85 10.93
CA ASP A 147 -18.75 -3.16 10.61
C ASP A 147 -18.64 -1.64 10.55
N GLU A 148 -17.64 -1.08 11.21
CA GLU A 148 -17.37 0.36 11.16
C GLU A 148 -16.73 0.86 9.85
N VAL A 149 -16.23 -0.07 9.00
CA VAL A 149 -15.72 0.26 7.66
C VAL A 149 -16.92 0.49 6.74
N THR A 150 -17.01 1.70 6.17
CA THR A 150 -18.20 2.20 5.44
C THR A 150 -17.84 2.78 4.08
N ALA A 151 -17.23 1.96 3.21
CA ALA A 151 -16.95 2.36 1.84
C ALA A 151 -18.23 2.80 1.11
N GLY A 152 -18.12 3.79 0.24
CA GLY A 152 -19.26 4.40 -0.46
C GLY A 152 -18.90 4.96 -1.84
N THR A 153 -19.82 5.69 -2.46
CA THR A 153 -19.64 6.24 -3.83
C THR A 153 -18.49 7.24 -3.94
N ASN A 154 -18.30 8.08 -2.92
CA ASN A 154 -17.26 9.10 -2.94
C ASN A 154 -15.86 8.54 -2.63
N ASN A 155 -15.82 7.46 -1.82
CA ASN A 155 -14.63 6.68 -1.57
C ASN A 155 -15.03 5.21 -1.50
N PRO A 156 -14.81 4.44 -2.57
CA PRO A 156 -15.21 3.04 -2.64
C PRO A 156 -14.24 2.10 -1.94
N PHE A 157 -13.09 2.60 -1.44
CA PHE A 157 -12.12 1.79 -0.73
C PHE A 157 -12.55 1.56 0.71
N GLY A 158 -12.34 0.34 1.19
CA GLY A 158 -12.48 -0.04 2.58
C GLY A 158 -11.15 -0.52 3.13
N LEU A 159 -11.11 -1.81 3.55
CA LEU A 159 -9.87 -2.48 3.89
C LEU A 159 -9.02 -2.65 2.63
N ILE A 160 -7.71 -2.30 2.69
CA ILE A 160 -6.92 -2.20 1.46
C ILE A 160 -5.59 -2.94 1.50
N SER A 161 -4.92 -3.00 2.63
CA SER A 161 -3.63 -3.67 2.75
C SER A 161 -3.54 -4.44 4.06
N LEU A 162 -2.72 -5.49 4.09
CA LEU A 162 -2.50 -6.29 5.29
C LEU A 162 -1.11 -6.92 5.31
N ASP A 163 -0.59 -7.16 6.51
CA ASP A 163 0.59 -7.98 6.73
C ASP A 163 0.43 -8.84 8.00
N TYR A 164 1.14 -9.97 8.06
CA TYR A 164 1.03 -10.94 9.15
C TYR A 164 2.25 -10.89 10.07
N ASP A 165 1.97 -10.78 11.37
CA ASP A 165 2.99 -10.82 12.39
C ASP A 165 3.23 -12.25 12.87
N CYS A 166 4.38 -12.80 12.49
CA CYS A 166 4.76 -14.16 12.82
C CYS A 166 5.08 -14.38 14.30
N ASP A 167 5.54 -13.32 14.99
CA ASP A 167 5.92 -13.42 16.39
C ASP A 167 4.67 -13.53 17.29
N ASP A 168 3.63 -12.77 16.94
CA ASP A 168 2.45 -12.57 17.79
C ASP A 168 1.19 -13.28 17.26
N ASN A 169 1.24 -13.91 16.07
CA ASN A 169 0.09 -14.50 15.39
C ASN A 169 -1.05 -13.49 15.18
N THR A 170 -0.71 -12.31 14.67
CA THR A 170 -1.65 -11.22 14.45
C THR A 170 -1.61 -10.70 13.02
N LEU A 171 -2.64 -9.92 12.64
CA LEU A 171 -2.71 -9.19 11.37
C LEU A 171 -2.68 -7.69 11.65
N TRP A 172 -1.92 -6.97 10.84
CA TRP A 172 -2.00 -5.52 10.68
C TRP A 172 -2.76 -5.24 9.38
N VAL A 173 -3.85 -4.49 9.49
CA VAL A 173 -4.77 -4.25 8.36
C VAL A 173 -5.10 -2.77 8.28
N SER A 174 -4.99 -2.17 7.10
CA SER A 174 -5.35 -0.77 6.89
C SER A 174 -6.71 -0.63 6.20
N ALA A 175 -7.43 0.43 6.56
CA ALA A 175 -8.66 0.91 5.93
C ALA A 175 -8.57 2.41 5.64
N ILE A 176 -9.18 2.87 4.55
CA ILE A 176 -9.19 4.28 4.13
C ILE A 176 -10.59 4.76 3.74
N ASP A 177 -11.64 4.06 4.14
CA ASP A 177 -13.04 4.20 3.71
C ASP A 177 -13.67 5.57 3.99
N LYS A 178 -13.24 6.24 5.06
CA LYS A 178 -13.80 7.53 5.48
C LYS A 178 -13.00 8.74 5.03
N SER A 179 -11.92 8.51 4.30
CA SER A 179 -11.01 9.56 3.86
C SER A 179 -11.44 10.16 2.53
N ASP A 180 -11.05 11.40 2.32
CA ASP A 180 -11.20 12.12 1.06
C ASP A 180 -9.97 13.00 0.81
N TYR A 181 -9.96 13.82 -0.23
CA TYR A 181 -8.84 14.70 -0.57
C TYR A 181 -8.47 15.71 0.53
N THR A 182 -9.41 16.04 1.41
CA THR A 182 -9.25 17.06 2.46
C THR A 182 -9.03 16.46 3.84
N THR A 183 -9.63 15.29 4.11
CA THR A 183 -9.71 14.71 5.45
C THR A 183 -9.08 13.31 5.48
N SER A 184 -8.10 13.10 6.37
CA SER A 184 -7.54 11.80 6.67
C SER A 184 -8.31 11.15 7.82
N ARG A 185 -8.93 10.01 7.56
CA ARG A 185 -9.69 9.21 8.54
C ARG A 185 -9.37 7.72 8.44
N GLY A 186 -8.26 7.39 7.79
CA GLY A 186 -7.81 6.02 7.69
C GLY A 186 -7.53 5.41 9.06
N ILE A 187 -7.65 4.10 9.14
CA ILE A 187 -7.47 3.33 10.37
C ILE A 187 -6.52 2.17 10.10
N ILE A 188 -5.59 1.94 11.02
CA ILE A 188 -4.78 0.73 11.06
C ILE A 188 -5.29 -0.15 12.20
N TYR A 189 -5.75 -1.36 11.87
CA TYR A 189 -6.23 -2.35 12.82
C TYR A 189 -5.14 -3.36 13.14
N HIS A 190 -4.97 -3.69 14.44
CA HIS A 190 -4.20 -4.83 14.92
C HIS A 190 -5.16 -5.91 15.38
N ILE A 191 -5.10 -7.09 14.78
CA ILE A 191 -6.12 -8.14 14.96
C ILE A 191 -5.46 -9.45 15.35
N ASP A 192 -5.90 -10.06 16.45
CA ASP A 192 -5.51 -11.42 16.84
C ASP A 192 -6.17 -12.45 15.90
N VAL A 193 -5.34 -13.32 15.31
CA VAL A 193 -5.81 -14.27 14.30
C VAL A 193 -6.63 -15.42 14.90
N ALA A 194 -6.34 -15.81 16.13
CA ALA A 194 -7.02 -16.94 16.79
C ALA A 194 -8.41 -16.54 17.30
N THR A 195 -8.50 -15.36 17.91
CA THR A 195 -9.74 -14.88 18.54
C THR A 195 -10.55 -13.94 17.68
N LYS A 196 -9.97 -13.42 16.60
CA LYS A 196 -10.50 -12.33 15.74
C LYS A 196 -10.77 -11.03 16.50
N LYS A 197 -10.09 -10.83 17.61
CA LYS A 197 -10.24 -9.62 18.43
C LYS A 197 -9.40 -8.49 17.82
N ILE A 198 -9.97 -7.29 17.72
CA ILE A 198 -9.20 -6.08 17.45
C ILE A 198 -8.48 -5.71 18.74
N LEU A 199 -7.13 -5.77 18.72
CA LEU A 199 -6.25 -5.49 19.85
C LEU A 199 -5.92 -4.01 19.96
N GLN A 200 -5.83 -3.31 18.80
CA GLN A 200 -5.56 -1.89 18.71
C GLN A 200 -6.17 -1.30 17.44
N LYS A 201 -6.55 -0.02 17.50
CA LYS A 201 -6.86 0.85 16.37
C LYS A 201 -5.97 2.07 16.44
N VAL A 202 -5.43 2.49 15.30
CA VAL A 202 -4.70 3.74 15.14
C VAL A 202 -5.39 4.53 14.04
N ASP A 203 -6.02 5.64 14.45
CA ASP A 203 -6.83 6.48 13.57
C ASP A 203 -6.03 7.63 12.96
N GLY A 204 -6.52 8.19 11.86
CA GLY A 204 -6.06 9.45 11.28
C GLY A 204 -4.91 9.32 10.29
N PHE A 205 -4.55 8.09 9.87
CA PHE A 205 -3.53 7.88 8.85
C PHE A 205 -4.04 7.00 7.70
N ASP A 206 -4.01 7.52 6.49
CA ASP A 206 -4.45 6.81 5.28
C ASP A 206 -3.31 5.93 4.75
N ALA A 207 -3.20 4.72 5.28
CA ALA A 207 -2.20 3.75 4.85
C ALA A 207 -2.67 2.98 3.62
N LEU A 208 -2.07 3.25 2.46
CA LEU A 208 -2.33 2.52 1.20
C LEU A 208 -1.65 1.14 1.19
N SER A 209 -0.53 1.04 1.87
CA SER A 209 0.19 -0.22 2.08
C SER A 209 0.73 -0.33 3.49
N VAL A 210 0.83 -1.57 4.00
CA VAL A 210 1.46 -1.89 5.28
C VAL A 210 2.46 -3.02 5.11
N LYS A 211 3.61 -2.96 5.84
CA LYS A 211 4.63 -4.00 5.85
C LYS A 211 5.36 -4.05 7.18
N LEU A 212 5.39 -5.21 7.81
CA LEU A 212 6.19 -5.43 9.01
C LEU A 212 7.67 -5.52 8.68
N LEU A 213 8.46 -4.81 9.45
CA LEU A 213 9.91 -4.83 9.40
C LEU A 213 10.45 -5.15 10.79
N LYS A 214 11.35 -6.13 10.87
CA LYS A 214 12.14 -6.42 12.07
C LYS A 214 13.60 -6.10 11.79
N SER A 215 14.16 -5.21 12.57
CA SER A 215 15.54 -4.76 12.48
C SER A 215 16.30 -5.00 13.79
N LYS A 216 17.60 -4.68 13.82
CA LYS A 216 18.40 -4.69 15.07
C LYS A 216 17.94 -3.67 16.10
N LYS A 217 17.29 -2.56 15.67
CA LYS A 217 16.78 -1.51 16.57
C LYS A 217 15.39 -1.78 17.09
N GLY A 218 14.62 -2.65 16.43
CA GLY A 218 13.26 -2.94 16.86
C GLY A 218 12.35 -3.47 15.76
N LYS A 219 11.07 -3.47 16.06
CA LYS A 219 10.00 -3.88 15.16
C LYS A 219 9.22 -2.66 14.72
N TYR A 220 8.90 -2.59 13.43
CA TYR A 220 8.25 -1.45 12.81
C TYR A 220 7.11 -1.92 11.91
N LEU A 221 6.08 -1.10 11.79
CA LEU A 221 5.13 -1.18 10.69
C LEU A 221 5.46 -0.06 9.70
N LEU A 222 6.00 -0.45 8.54
CA LEU A 222 6.17 0.46 7.41
C LEU A 222 4.81 0.71 6.78
N VAL A 223 4.53 1.96 6.42
CA VAL A 223 3.26 2.36 5.80
C VAL A 223 3.52 3.30 4.63
N GLY A 224 2.97 2.96 3.46
CA GLY A 224 2.90 3.86 2.32
C GLY A 224 1.66 4.73 2.45
N SER A 225 1.82 6.03 2.36
CA SER A 225 0.71 6.97 2.46
C SER A 225 -0.16 6.96 1.19
N ALA A 226 -1.48 7.10 1.38
CA ALA A 226 -2.41 7.35 0.28
C ALA A 226 -2.50 8.85 -0.06
N ARG A 227 -2.03 9.73 0.83
CA ARG A 227 -2.16 11.18 0.69
C ARG A 227 -0.95 11.84 0.04
N ASP A 228 0.21 11.29 0.27
CA ASP A 228 1.48 11.82 -0.25
C ASP A 228 2.38 10.70 -0.77
N ASN A 229 3.49 11.08 -1.36
CA ASN A 229 4.48 10.20 -1.97
C ASN A 229 5.51 9.65 -0.97
N ARG A 230 5.14 9.48 0.31
CA ARG A 230 6.07 9.17 1.39
C ARG A 230 5.88 7.77 1.96
N LEU A 231 6.98 7.24 2.43
CA LEU A 231 7.07 6.05 3.27
C LEU A 231 7.24 6.48 4.72
N TYR A 232 6.43 5.92 5.58
CA TYR A 232 6.49 6.15 7.02
C TYR A 232 6.73 4.84 7.79
N ALA A 233 7.14 4.97 9.06
CA ALA A 233 7.26 3.84 9.98
C ALA A 233 6.66 4.17 11.35
N TYR A 234 5.83 3.27 11.84
CA TYR A 234 5.42 3.24 13.25
C TYR A 234 6.36 2.33 14.03
N ASP A 235 6.83 2.76 15.21
CA ASP A 235 7.48 1.87 16.16
C ASP A 235 6.45 0.88 16.74
N ILE A 236 6.80 -0.41 16.83
CA ILE A 236 6.00 -1.42 17.52
C ILE A 236 6.71 -1.76 18.84
N LYS A 237 6.05 -1.46 19.97
CA LYS A 237 6.51 -1.79 21.31
C LYS A 237 5.40 -2.50 22.08
N ASN A 238 5.72 -3.65 22.71
CA ASN A 238 4.73 -4.47 23.41
C ASN A 238 3.49 -4.76 22.56
N SER A 239 3.71 -5.13 21.30
CA SER A 239 2.67 -5.43 20.32
C SER A 239 1.70 -4.27 20.05
N LYS A 240 2.13 -3.01 20.28
CA LYS A 240 1.35 -1.79 20.01
C LYS A 240 2.14 -0.82 19.15
N LEU A 241 1.43 -0.15 18.24
CA LEU A 241 1.99 0.97 17.46
C LEU A 241 2.14 2.21 18.32
N SER A 242 3.18 2.99 18.03
CA SER A 242 3.31 4.37 18.51
C SER A 242 2.12 5.23 18.04
N SER A 243 1.90 6.36 18.71
CA SER A 243 0.77 7.27 18.40
C SER A 243 0.91 7.95 17.05
N SER A 244 2.12 8.12 16.55
CA SER A 244 2.38 8.76 15.25
C SER A 244 3.52 8.07 14.52
N PRO A 245 3.47 8.02 13.18
CA PRO A 245 4.55 7.48 12.37
C PRO A 245 5.66 8.52 12.18
N LYS A 246 6.86 8.02 11.84
CA LYS A 246 8.00 8.82 11.41
C LYS A 246 8.15 8.70 9.91
N GLU A 247 8.41 9.81 9.23
CA GLU A 247 8.76 9.80 7.82
C GLU A 247 10.12 9.11 7.61
N ILE A 248 10.19 8.20 6.65
CA ILE A 248 11.40 7.43 6.33
C ILE A 248 11.99 7.86 4.99
N PHE A 249 11.13 8.05 4.00
CA PHE A 249 11.55 8.30 2.64
C PHE A 249 10.46 9.02 1.85
N GLU A 250 10.86 9.91 0.93
CA GLU A 250 9.98 10.59 -0.01
C GLU A 250 10.38 10.24 -1.45
N LEU A 251 9.39 9.82 -2.26
CA LEU A 251 9.57 9.61 -3.69
C LEU A 251 9.81 10.95 -4.41
N THR A 252 10.53 10.90 -5.52
CA THR A 252 10.77 12.10 -6.35
C THR A 252 9.51 12.57 -7.08
N ASN A 253 8.64 11.65 -7.44
CA ASN A 253 7.37 11.94 -8.12
C ASN A 253 6.25 12.15 -7.09
N SER A 254 5.69 13.36 -7.05
CA SER A 254 4.68 13.76 -6.07
C SER A 254 3.28 13.17 -6.29
N VAL A 255 2.99 12.65 -7.50
CA VAL A 255 1.68 12.04 -7.80
C VAL A 255 1.60 10.57 -7.46
N GLU A 256 2.75 9.91 -7.28
CA GLU A 256 2.83 8.49 -6.96
C GLU A 256 2.56 8.20 -5.49
N ARG A 257 1.96 7.05 -5.23
CA ARG A 257 1.68 6.52 -3.88
C ARG A 257 2.24 5.11 -3.75
N ILE A 258 2.83 4.81 -2.59
CA ILE A 258 3.46 3.51 -2.33
C ILE A 258 2.37 2.48 -2.04
N ARG A 259 2.13 1.64 -3.04
CA ARG A 259 1.07 0.62 -3.02
C ARG A 259 1.52 -0.71 -2.44
N LYS A 260 2.82 -1.01 -2.53
CA LYS A 260 3.40 -2.24 -2.01
C LYS A 260 4.82 -2.01 -1.52
N ILE A 261 5.19 -2.68 -0.45
CA ILE A 261 6.52 -2.62 0.16
C ILE A 261 7.04 -4.05 0.31
N ASP A 262 8.19 -4.34 -0.31
CA ASP A 262 8.86 -5.64 -0.18
C ASP A 262 10.25 -5.44 0.45
N ILE A 263 10.63 -6.34 1.36
CA ILE A 263 12.00 -6.40 1.91
C ILE A 263 12.80 -7.34 1.00
N MET A 264 13.78 -6.77 0.27
CA MET A 264 14.51 -7.50 -0.77
C MET A 264 15.83 -8.10 -0.28
N GLY A 265 16.46 -7.48 0.71
CA GLY A 265 17.77 -7.90 1.20
C GLY A 265 18.25 -7.06 2.37
N LYS A 266 19.56 -7.05 2.60
CA LYS A 266 20.17 -6.24 3.65
C LYS A 266 19.93 -4.76 3.39
N ASN A 267 19.19 -4.11 4.29
CA ASN A 267 18.86 -2.69 4.23
C ASN A 267 18.24 -2.24 2.90
N LEU A 268 17.57 -3.15 2.18
CA LEU A 268 17.03 -2.94 0.84
C LEU A 268 15.53 -3.17 0.81
N LEU A 269 14.78 -2.15 0.41
CA LEU A 269 13.34 -2.20 0.17
C LEU A 269 13.05 -2.00 -1.31
N ARG A 270 12.02 -2.68 -1.81
CA ARG A 270 11.39 -2.38 -3.09
C ARG A 270 10.02 -1.79 -2.82
N LEU A 271 9.75 -0.65 -3.44
CA LEU A 271 8.49 0.07 -3.37
C LEU A 271 7.83 -0.01 -4.75
N GLU A 272 6.66 -0.61 -4.83
CA GLU A 272 5.81 -0.54 -6.02
C GLU A 272 4.85 0.63 -5.84
N THR A 273 4.76 1.50 -6.84
CA THR A 273 3.98 2.73 -6.78
C THR A 273 2.89 2.76 -7.84
N ILE A 274 1.85 3.53 -7.55
CA ILE A 274 0.74 3.80 -8.46
C ILE A 274 0.29 5.27 -8.30
N PRO A 275 -0.25 5.90 -9.31
CA PRO A 275 -1.14 7.05 -9.13
C PRO A 275 -2.34 6.61 -8.31
N PHE A 276 -2.77 7.41 -7.34
CA PHE A 276 -3.89 7.06 -6.46
C PHE A 276 -4.84 8.24 -6.27
N SER A 277 -6.13 7.92 -6.31
CA SER A 277 -7.23 8.84 -6.03
C SER A 277 -8.26 8.16 -5.14
N TYR A 278 -8.83 8.88 -4.17
CA TYR A 278 -9.91 8.35 -3.32
C TYR A 278 -11.20 8.07 -4.09
N SER A 279 -11.43 8.73 -5.21
CA SER A 279 -12.53 8.43 -6.10
C SER A 279 -12.05 7.56 -7.26
N LEU A 280 -12.84 6.56 -7.63
CA LEU A 280 -12.59 5.76 -8.83
C LEU A 280 -13.07 6.46 -10.11
N ILE A 281 -13.18 7.79 -10.13
CA ILE A 281 -13.44 8.53 -11.33
C ILE A 281 -12.26 8.32 -12.26
N ALA A 282 -12.51 7.74 -13.42
CA ALA A 282 -11.52 7.58 -14.46
C ALA A 282 -11.09 8.98 -14.93
N GLU A 283 -9.97 9.47 -14.39
CA GLU A 283 -9.27 10.57 -15.02
C GLU A 283 -8.75 10.05 -16.35
N THR A 284 -9.24 10.61 -17.44
CA THR A 284 -8.81 10.27 -18.79
C THR A 284 -7.42 10.83 -19.03
N GLY A 285 -6.38 10.03 -18.74
CA GLY A 285 -4.98 10.40 -18.98
C GLY A 285 -4.10 9.16 -19.09
N GLU A 286 -3.11 9.20 -19.95
CA GLU A 286 -2.12 8.13 -20.16
C GLU A 286 -1.32 7.79 -18.89
N GLU A 287 -1.34 8.69 -17.88
CA GLU A 287 -0.59 8.55 -16.63
C GLU A 287 -1.15 7.50 -15.65
N GLN A 288 -2.38 7.03 -15.83
CA GLN A 288 -3.04 6.12 -14.88
C GLN A 288 -2.50 4.69 -14.84
N ASN A 289 -1.73 4.27 -15.83
CA ASN A 289 -1.25 2.88 -15.94
C ASN A 289 0.24 2.69 -15.57
N ILE A 290 0.92 3.75 -15.17
CA ILE A 290 2.35 3.68 -14.86
C ILE A 290 2.50 3.11 -13.44
N ARG A 291 2.90 1.83 -13.37
CA ARG A 291 3.41 1.24 -12.13
C ARG A 291 4.92 1.33 -12.17
N GLU A 292 5.48 2.02 -11.21
CA GLU A 292 6.93 2.10 -11.07
C GLU A 292 7.42 1.27 -9.88
N ASN A 293 8.67 0.82 -9.98
CA ASN A 293 9.34 0.10 -8.92
C ASN A 293 10.60 0.85 -8.54
N TYR A 294 10.69 1.24 -7.28
CA TYR A 294 11.87 1.87 -6.71
C TYR A 294 12.57 0.89 -5.77
N ASN A 295 13.85 0.67 -6.00
CA ASN A 295 14.70 0.00 -5.01
C ASN A 295 15.37 1.08 -4.18
N ILE A 296 15.08 1.11 -2.87
CA ILE A 296 15.71 2.05 -1.94
C ILE A 296 16.59 1.30 -0.94
N GLN A 297 17.77 1.83 -0.68
CA GLN A 297 18.72 1.22 0.25
C GLN A 297 19.16 2.23 1.31
N TRP A 298 19.24 1.77 2.56
CA TRP A 298 19.83 2.56 3.63
C TRP A 298 21.35 2.63 3.47
N ASN A 299 21.87 3.85 3.33
CA ASN A 299 23.29 4.14 3.29
C ASN A 299 23.76 4.65 4.66
N SER A 300 24.39 3.79 5.45
CA SER A 300 24.84 4.11 6.80
C SER A 300 25.96 5.16 6.84
N SER A 301 26.79 5.25 5.79
CA SER A 301 27.86 6.28 5.72
C SER A 301 27.30 7.68 5.47
N LYS A 302 26.20 7.78 4.71
CA LYS A 302 25.54 9.05 4.41
C LYS A 302 24.33 9.31 5.31
N ILE A 303 24.00 8.33 6.16
CA ILE A 303 22.86 8.39 7.11
C ILE A 303 21.56 8.74 6.37
N LYS A 304 21.28 8.13 5.23
CA LYS A 304 20.07 8.37 4.42
C LYS A 304 19.66 7.17 3.59
N TRP A 305 18.40 7.19 3.17
CA TRP A 305 17.89 6.29 2.14
C TRP A 305 18.24 6.81 0.75
N GLU A 306 18.67 5.95 -0.14
CA GLU A 306 19.03 6.29 -1.52
C GLU A 306 18.29 5.37 -2.49
N ILE A 307 17.82 5.95 -3.60
CA ILE A 307 17.26 5.16 -4.71
C ILE A 307 18.44 4.48 -5.42
N LEU A 308 18.38 3.17 -5.53
CA LEU A 308 19.30 2.43 -6.39
C LEU A 308 18.83 2.57 -7.84
N LYS A 309 19.68 3.12 -8.69
CA LYS A 309 19.42 3.12 -10.13
C LYS A 309 19.37 1.67 -10.61
N SER A 310 18.30 1.26 -11.28
CA SER A 310 18.26 0.01 -12.04
C SER A 310 19.39 0.05 -13.09
N LYS A 311 20.30 -0.93 -13.02
CA LYS A 311 21.28 -1.14 -14.09
C LYS A 311 20.59 -1.70 -15.32
#